data_a8182060d98ce6aa284f5900febc7b04
#
_entry.id   a8182060d98ce6aa284f5900febc7b04
#
_cell.length_a   1.000
_cell.length_b   1.000
_cell.length_c   1.000
_cell.angle_alpha   90.00
_cell.angle_beta   90.00
_cell.angle_gamma   90.00
#
_symmetry.space_group_name_H-M   'P 1'
#
loop_
_entity.id
_entity.type
_entity.pdbx_description
1 polymer ?
#
loop_
_entity_poly.entity_id
_entity_poly.type
_entity_poly.pdbx_seq_one_letter_code
_entity_poly.pdbx_strand_id
1 'polypeptide(L)'
;MSNNWKKERAEFRDLLQSRDVLFSCEGTAETVIIERLVKEGRTLVPHSHVVENRDGRPYTTLRKISKLQDEFFGVDYPNGLMIVRVKDQSPENFRIPKLYRDSIIYRDVITRPEIESLVLVREGEYQNWYQHGKTQYMPSAWCEQKLSFGKQIKTYQFLKNYWNSADAIVDAIE
;
A
#
# COMPACT_ATOMS: atom_id res chain seq x y z
N MET A 1 0.57 -24.95 13.13
CA MET A 1 0.77 -23.69 12.40
C MET A 1 0.44 -22.55 13.39
N SER A 2 1.17 -21.76 13.86
CA SER A 2 2.42 -21.37 13.90
C SER A 2 2.66 -20.05 14.62
N ASN A 3 3.67 -20.06 15.44
CA ASN A 3 4.19 -18.84 16.08
C ASN A 3 4.94 -17.91 15.09
N ASN A 4 5.23 -18.39 13.87
CA ASN A 4 6.11 -17.66 12.94
C ASN A 4 5.46 -16.35 12.39
N TRP A 5 4.20 -16.40 11.95
CA TRP A 5 3.52 -15.21 11.42
C TRP A 5 3.32 -14.11 12.47
N LYS A 6 3.12 -14.49 13.74
CA LYS A 6 3.01 -13.51 14.83
C LYS A 6 4.33 -12.80 15.07
N LYS A 7 5.43 -13.54 15.01
CA LYS A 7 6.79 -13.00 15.13
C LYS A 7 7.11 -12.06 13.97
N GLU A 8 6.86 -12.50 12.74
CA GLU A 8 7.07 -11.69 11.53
C GLU A 8 6.25 -10.39 11.55
N ARG A 9 5.00 -10.46 12.02
CA ARG A 9 4.13 -9.28 12.17
C ARG A 9 4.63 -8.32 13.24
N ALA A 10 5.12 -8.83 14.36
CA ALA A 10 5.72 -8.01 15.41
C ALA A 10 6.99 -7.31 14.91
N GLU A 11 7.90 -8.06 14.29
CA GLU A 11 9.11 -7.52 13.68
C GLU A 11 8.80 -6.44 12.62
N PHE A 12 7.82 -6.67 11.77
CA PHE A 12 7.39 -5.69 10.77
C PHE A 12 6.85 -4.42 11.42
N ARG A 13 6.07 -4.54 12.50
CA ARG A 13 5.57 -3.41 13.28
C ARG A 13 6.72 -2.60 13.88
N ASP A 14 7.68 -3.26 14.50
CA ASP A 14 8.83 -2.62 15.12
C ASP A 14 9.67 -1.86 14.09
N LEU A 15 9.85 -2.44 12.90
CA LEU A 15 10.52 -1.78 11.78
C LEU A 15 9.77 -0.54 11.29
N LEU A 16 8.43 -0.58 11.20
CA LEU A 16 7.61 0.57 10.81
C LEU A 16 7.70 1.72 11.80
N GLN A 17 7.92 1.43 13.08
CA GLN A 17 8.01 2.44 14.15
C GLN A 17 9.43 3.00 14.31
N SER A 18 10.45 2.25 13.93
CA SER A 18 11.85 2.59 14.20
C SER A 18 12.63 3.11 12.98
N ARG A 19 12.10 2.99 11.76
CA ARG A 19 12.80 3.40 10.54
C ARG A 19 12.09 4.52 9.82
N ASP A 20 12.85 5.24 8.99
CA ASP A 20 12.28 6.15 8.00
C ASP A 20 11.62 5.32 6.89
N VAL A 21 10.35 5.56 6.61
CA VAL A 21 9.52 4.69 5.77
C VAL A 21 9.08 5.38 4.50
N LEU A 22 9.46 4.81 3.36
CA LEU A 22 8.99 5.20 2.03
C LEU A 22 7.94 4.19 1.54
N PHE A 23 6.73 4.66 1.28
CA PHE A 23 5.69 3.86 0.63
C PHE A 23 5.85 3.92 -0.90
N SER A 24 6.04 2.76 -1.54
CA SER A 24 6.07 2.61 -2.99
C SER A 24 4.80 1.89 -3.44
N CYS A 25 3.87 2.61 -4.07
CA CYS A 25 2.55 2.13 -4.44
C CYS A 25 2.49 1.74 -5.92
N GLU A 26 1.87 0.61 -6.24
CA GLU A 26 1.77 0.12 -7.61
C GLU A 26 0.72 0.85 -8.44
N GLY A 27 -0.46 1.09 -7.85
CA GLY A 27 -1.62 1.66 -8.53
C GLY A 27 -2.19 2.89 -7.85
N THR A 28 -3.25 3.42 -8.46
CA THR A 28 -3.94 4.62 -7.98
C THR A 28 -4.69 4.37 -6.66
N ALA A 29 -5.27 3.19 -6.50
CA ALA A 29 -6.02 2.87 -5.29
C ALA A 29 -5.11 2.79 -4.07
N GLU A 30 -3.94 2.15 -4.20
CA GLU A 30 -2.92 2.10 -3.16
C GLU A 30 -2.44 3.49 -2.78
N THR A 31 -2.18 4.36 -3.77
CA THR A 31 -1.72 5.72 -3.48
C THR A 31 -2.74 6.52 -2.68
N VAL A 32 -4.02 6.45 -3.04
CA VAL A 32 -5.09 7.17 -2.33
C VAL A 32 -5.24 6.66 -0.90
N ILE A 33 -5.24 5.35 -0.71
CA ILE A 33 -5.38 4.72 0.62
C ILE A 33 -4.20 5.09 1.51
N ILE A 34 -2.96 4.91 1.04
CA ILE A 34 -1.76 5.26 1.81
C ILE A 34 -1.73 6.75 2.13
N GLU A 35 -2.01 7.61 1.15
CA GLU A 35 -2.05 9.06 1.37
C GLU A 35 -3.05 9.43 2.47
N ARG A 36 -4.24 8.83 2.45
CA ARG A 36 -5.28 9.12 3.43
C ARG A 36 -4.88 8.64 4.83
N LEU A 37 -4.44 7.39 4.94
CA LEU A 37 -4.01 6.80 6.21
C LEU A 37 -2.85 7.57 6.85
N VAL A 38 -1.86 7.99 6.06
CA VAL A 38 -0.72 8.78 6.56
C VAL A 38 -1.17 10.17 7.01
N LYS A 39 -1.92 10.90 6.16
CA LYS A 39 -2.37 12.27 6.47
C LYS A 39 -3.23 12.35 7.73
N GLU A 40 -4.02 11.34 8.01
CA GLU A 40 -4.91 11.29 9.17
C GLU A 40 -4.30 10.52 10.36
N GLY A 41 -3.00 10.15 10.29
CA GLY A 41 -2.29 9.52 11.40
C GLY A 41 -2.79 8.12 11.75
N ARG A 42 -3.36 7.39 10.77
CA ARG A 42 -3.90 6.03 10.95
C ARG A 42 -2.94 4.94 10.47
N THR A 43 -1.65 5.24 10.44
CA THR A 43 -0.57 4.28 10.17
C THR A 43 0.20 3.96 11.45
N LEU A 44 0.94 2.85 11.44
CA LEU A 44 1.89 2.52 12.51
C LEU A 44 3.19 3.31 12.39
N VAL A 45 3.42 3.99 11.27
CA VAL A 45 4.60 4.81 11.02
C VAL A 45 4.41 6.17 11.69
N PRO A 46 5.31 6.61 12.59
CA PRO A 46 5.28 7.97 13.10
C PRO A 46 5.34 8.99 11.96
N HIS A 47 4.58 10.07 12.03
CA HIS A 47 4.52 11.06 10.94
C HIS A 47 5.90 11.62 10.59
N SER A 48 6.78 11.81 11.59
CA SER A 48 8.16 12.28 11.43
C SER A 48 9.07 11.28 10.70
N HIS A 49 8.65 10.01 10.58
CA HIS A 49 9.41 8.96 9.91
C HIS A 49 8.87 8.66 8.49
N VAL A 50 7.81 9.34 8.07
CA VAL A 50 7.30 9.17 6.69
C VAL A 50 8.19 9.93 5.72
N VAL A 51 8.76 9.22 4.76
CA VAL A 51 9.57 9.82 3.69
C VAL A 51 8.64 10.33 2.60
N GLU A 52 8.71 11.63 2.33
CA GLU A 52 7.97 12.27 1.24
C GLU A 52 8.78 12.25 -0.04
N ASN A 53 8.09 12.16 -1.17
CA ASN A 53 8.69 12.36 -2.49
C ASN A 53 8.93 13.86 -2.76
N ARG A 54 9.51 14.20 -3.92
CA ARG A 54 9.82 15.59 -4.30
C ARG A 54 8.60 16.53 -4.36
N ASP A 55 7.40 15.96 -4.52
CA ASP A 55 6.15 16.74 -4.54
C ASP A 55 5.52 16.87 -3.15
N GLY A 56 6.19 16.44 -2.08
CA GLY A 56 5.67 16.45 -0.69
C GLY A 56 4.54 15.45 -0.47
N ARG A 57 4.53 14.33 -1.21
CA ARG A 57 3.56 13.25 -1.02
C ARG A 57 4.17 12.13 -0.19
N PRO A 58 3.40 11.52 0.74
CA PRO A 58 3.89 10.47 1.63
C PRO A 58 4.03 9.09 0.93
N TYR A 59 4.17 9.09 -0.38
CA TYR A 59 4.36 7.90 -1.21
C TYR A 59 5.07 8.23 -2.51
N THR A 60 5.57 7.19 -3.18
CA THR A 60 6.05 7.26 -4.56
C THR A 60 5.38 6.18 -5.43
N THR A 61 5.29 6.41 -6.72
CA THR A 61 4.87 5.40 -7.71
C THR A 61 6.06 4.77 -8.46
N LEU A 62 7.28 5.11 -8.03
CA LEU A 62 8.50 4.50 -8.56
C LEU A 62 8.62 3.06 -8.05
N ARG A 63 8.71 2.09 -8.97
CA ARG A 63 8.78 0.66 -8.65
C ARG A 63 10.15 0.05 -9.00
N LYS A 64 10.82 0.60 -10.01
CA LYS A 64 12.13 0.12 -10.45
C LYS A 64 13.21 0.58 -9.47
N ILE A 65 14.05 -0.37 -9.04
CA ILE A 65 15.13 -0.09 -8.08
C ILE A 65 16.06 1.04 -8.53
N SER A 66 16.38 1.14 -9.83
CA SER A 66 17.22 2.21 -10.35
C SER A 66 16.61 3.60 -10.14
N LYS A 67 15.29 3.72 -10.34
CA LYS A 67 14.58 4.99 -10.14
C LYS A 67 14.46 5.37 -8.67
N LEU A 68 14.22 4.39 -7.80
CA LEU A 68 14.26 4.59 -6.35
C LEU A 68 15.65 4.99 -5.88
N GLN A 69 16.70 4.40 -6.45
CA GLN A 69 18.07 4.75 -6.16
C GLN A 69 18.39 6.20 -6.56
N ASP A 70 17.98 6.61 -7.76
CA ASP A 70 18.23 7.97 -8.28
C ASP A 70 17.58 9.05 -7.38
N GLU A 71 16.46 8.73 -6.74
CA GLU A 71 15.68 9.72 -5.98
C GLU A 71 15.92 9.66 -4.47
N PHE A 72 16.08 8.45 -3.89
CA PHE A 72 16.03 8.28 -2.44
C PHE A 72 17.33 7.74 -1.82
N PHE A 73 18.18 6.99 -2.54
CA PHE A 73 19.29 6.29 -1.88
C PHE A 73 20.50 7.18 -1.56
N GLY A 74 20.58 8.37 -2.16
CA GLY A 74 21.60 9.37 -1.85
C GLY A 74 21.29 10.26 -0.66
N VAL A 75 20.15 10.07 -0.01
CA VAL A 75 19.72 10.84 1.15
C VAL A 75 20.18 10.12 2.43
N ASP A 76 20.61 10.89 3.42
CA ASP A 76 20.90 10.36 4.75
C ASP A 76 19.62 10.16 5.55
N TYR A 77 19.40 8.93 5.98
CA TYR A 77 18.26 8.55 6.83
C TYR A 77 18.79 8.12 8.19
N PRO A 78 18.68 8.95 9.22
CA PRO A 78 19.26 8.67 10.55
C PRO A 78 18.80 7.32 11.14
N ASN A 79 17.56 6.91 10.82
CA ASN A 79 16.98 5.66 11.28
C ASN A 79 17.14 4.50 10.28
N GLY A 80 17.83 4.75 9.16
CA GLY A 80 17.86 3.87 7.99
C GLY A 80 16.53 3.82 7.25
N LEU A 81 16.57 3.61 5.93
CA LEU A 81 15.39 3.61 5.07
C LEU A 81 14.73 2.23 5.00
N MET A 82 13.42 2.20 5.17
CA MET A 82 12.59 1.04 4.87
C MET A 82 11.64 1.37 3.70
N ILE A 83 11.73 0.61 2.62
CA ILE A 83 10.80 0.72 1.49
C ILE A 83 9.67 -0.28 1.67
N VAL A 84 8.45 0.21 1.86
CA VAL A 84 7.23 -0.59 1.91
C VAL A 84 6.57 -0.56 0.54
N ARG A 85 6.65 -1.67 -0.19
CA ARG A 85 6.07 -1.79 -1.53
C ARG A 85 4.66 -2.35 -1.43
N VAL A 86 3.66 -1.51 -1.71
CA VAL A 86 2.23 -1.90 -1.72
C VAL A 86 1.83 -2.25 -3.15
N LYS A 87 1.44 -3.51 -3.38
CA LYS A 87 1.24 -4.06 -4.72
C LYS A 87 0.25 -5.23 -4.73
N ASP A 88 -0.37 -5.47 -5.88
CA ASP A 88 -1.35 -6.55 -6.06
C ASP A 88 -0.74 -7.90 -6.45
N GLN A 89 0.47 -7.89 -7.03
CA GLN A 89 1.11 -9.07 -7.59
C GLN A 89 2.17 -9.70 -6.66
N SER A 90 2.51 -10.94 -6.98
CA SER A 90 3.56 -11.69 -6.29
C SER A 90 4.91 -10.96 -6.35
N PRO A 91 5.82 -11.28 -5.41
CA PRO A 91 7.12 -10.61 -5.31
C PRO A 91 7.89 -10.67 -6.64
N GLU A 92 8.29 -9.52 -7.15
CA GLU A 92 9.28 -9.40 -8.21
C GLU A 92 10.68 -9.55 -7.63
N ASN A 93 11.67 -9.79 -8.50
CA ASN A 93 13.06 -9.84 -8.10
C ASN A 93 13.58 -8.42 -7.79
N PHE A 94 13.22 -7.90 -6.61
CA PHE A 94 13.65 -6.60 -6.12
C PHE A 94 14.88 -6.78 -5.23
N ARG A 95 16.02 -6.21 -5.63
CA ARG A 95 17.28 -6.37 -4.89
C ARG A 95 17.91 -5.01 -4.63
N ILE A 96 18.10 -4.70 -3.35
CA ILE A 96 18.88 -3.52 -2.96
C ILE A 96 20.34 -3.71 -3.40
N PRO A 97 20.95 -2.72 -4.10
CA PRO A 97 22.35 -2.76 -4.48
C PRO A 97 23.24 -2.94 -3.25
N LYS A 98 24.36 -3.66 -3.41
CA LYS A 98 25.24 -4.06 -2.29
C LYS A 98 25.67 -2.88 -1.41
N LEU A 99 25.92 -1.73 -2.04
CA LEU A 99 26.35 -0.49 -1.36
C LEU A 99 25.36 0.01 -0.30
N TYR A 100 24.07 -0.29 -0.45
CA TYR A 100 23.01 0.29 0.39
C TYR A 100 22.34 -0.74 1.33
N ARG A 101 22.78 -2.01 1.33
CA ARG A 101 22.10 -3.10 2.06
C ARG A 101 22.13 -2.95 3.58
N ASP A 102 23.09 -2.23 4.11
CA ASP A 102 23.21 -2.03 5.55
C ASP A 102 22.27 -0.93 6.07
N SER A 103 21.92 0.03 5.20
CA SER A 103 21.07 1.19 5.55
C SER A 103 19.66 1.10 4.99
N ILE A 104 19.44 0.32 3.91
CA ILE A 104 18.14 0.23 3.22
C ILE A 104 17.62 -1.20 3.22
N ILE A 105 16.38 -1.35 3.68
CA ILE A 105 15.63 -2.62 3.60
C ILE A 105 14.35 -2.43 2.83
N TYR A 106 13.69 -3.51 2.43
CA TYR A 106 12.35 -3.44 1.85
C TYR A 106 11.44 -4.54 2.36
N ARG A 107 10.14 -4.31 2.28
CA ARG A 107 9.07 -5.28 2.52
C ARG A 107 7.97 -5.11 1.49
N ASP A 108 7.45 -6.23 0.99
CA ASP A 108 6.28 -6.26 0.12
C ASP A 108 5.02 -6.45 0.95
N VAL A 109 4.05 -5.58 0.75
CA VAL A 109 2.68 -5.71 1.23
C VAL A 109 1.81 -6.06 0.02
N ILE A 110 1.36 -7.30 -0.01
CA ILE A 110 0.59 -7.83 -1.14
C ILE A 110 -0.89 -7.68 -0.84
N THR A 111 -1.59 -6.91 -1.67
CA THR A 111 -3.03 -6.68 -1.60
C THR A 111 -3.75 -7.69 -2.49
N ARG A 112 -4.17 -8.82 -1.92
CA ARG A 112 -4.85 -9.89 -2.67
C ARG A 112 -6.32 -9.99 -2.27
N PRO A 113 -7.21 -10.17 -3.26
CA PRO A 113 -6.96 -10.32 -4.71
C PRO A 113 -6.57 -9.02 -5.41
N GLU A 114 -7.08 -7.89 -4.98
CA GLU A 114 -6.75 -6.50 -5.35
C GLU A 114 -7.19 -5.61 -4.18
N ILE A 115 -6.64 -4.40 -4.08
CA ILE A 115 -7.01 -3.46 -3.02
C ILE A 115 -8.46 -2.98 -3.16
N GLU A 116 -9.03 -3.03 -4.35
CA GLU A 116 -10.44 -2.74 -4.62
C GLU A 116 -11.41 -3.70 -3.92
N SER A 117 -10.91 -4.83 -3.39
CA SER A 117 -11.71 -5.68 -2.50
C SER A 117 -12.23 -4.94 -1.26
N LEU A 118 -11.54 -3.89 -0.79
CA LEU A 118 -12.01 -3.02 0.28
C LEU A 118 -13.29 -2.26 -0.10
N VAL A 119 -13.43 -1.90 -1.39
CA VAL A 119 -14.67 -1.32 -1.91
C VAL A 119 -15.81 -2.32 -1.81
N LEU A 120 -15.57 -3.59 -2.17
CA LEU A 120 -16.58 -4.64 -2.05
C LEU A 120 -17.01 -4.87 -0.60
N VAL A 121 -16.07 -4.79 0.34
CA VAL A 121 -16.39 -4.89 1.78
C VAL A 121 -17.27 -3.72 2.21
N ARG A 122 -16.87 -2.49 1.87
CA ARG A 122 -17.61 -1.28 2.24
C ARG A 122 -19.04 -1.25 1.67
N GLU A 123 -19.21 -1.74 0.43
CA GLU A 123 -20.53 -1.81 -0.22
C GLU A 123 -21.35 -3.05 0.20
N GLY A 124 -20.82 -3.91 1.08
CA GLY A 124 -21.49 -5.15 1.51
C GLY A 124 -21.52 -6.24 0.44
N GLU A 125 -20.76 -6.08 -0.65
CA GLU A 125 -20.77 -6.95 -1.83
C GLU A 125 -19.67 -8.03 -1.82
N TYR A 126 -18.78 -8.02 -0.83
CA TYR A 126 -17.65 -8.97 -0.82
C TYR A 126 -18.09 -10.43 -0.85
N GLN A 127 -19.11 -10.81 -0.07
CA GLN A 127 -19.61 -12.19 -0.04
C GLN A 127 -20.28 -12.58 -1.35
N ASN A 128 -21.04 -11.68 -1.95
CA ASN A 128 -21.68 -11.89 -3.26
C ASN A 128 -20.62 -12.10 -4.35
N TRP A 129 -19.62 -11.24 -4.42
CA TRP A 129 -18.49 -11.42 -5.32
C TRP A 129 -17.75 -12.74 -5.05
N TYR A 130 -17.43 -13.04 -3.80
CA TYR A 130 -16.68 -14.24 -3.44
C TYR A 130 -17.39 -15.54 -3.84
N GLN A 131 -18.72 -15.60 -3.69
CA GLN A 131 -19.52 -16.79 -4.00
C GLN A 131 -19.83 -16.91 -5.49
N HIS A 132 -20.10 -15.81 -6.18
CA HIS A 132 -20.68 -15.83 -7.52
C HIS A 132 -19.78 -15.17 -8.59
N GLY A 133 -18.81 -14.34 -8.20
CA GLY A 133 -18.04 -13.52 -9.12
C GLY A 133 -16.54 -13.85 -9.23
N LYS A 134 -15.93 -14.37 -8.17
CA LYS A 134 -14.45 -14.49 -8.07
C LYS A 134 -13.75 -15.29 -9.16
N THR A 135 -14.49 -16.19 -9.83
CA THR A 135 -13.96 -16.98 -10.95
C THR A 135 -14.02 -16.27 -12.30
N GLN A 136 -14.83 -15.22 -12.41
CA GLN A 136 -15.07 -14.49 -13.65
C GLN A 136 -14.58 -13.03 -13.60
N TYR A 137 -14.56 -12.43 -12.42
CA TYR A 137 -14.27 -11.01 -12.23
C TYR A 137 -13.26 -10.79 -11.12
N MET A 138 -12.25 -10.00 -11.41
CA MET A 138 -11.44 -9.37 -10.36
C MET A 138 -12.29 -8.33 -9.60
N PRO A 139 -11.94 -7.98 -8.34
CA PRO A 139 -12.69 -6.99 -7.56
C PRO A 139 -12.95 -5.69 -8.30
N SER A 140 -11.94 -5.13 -8.96
CA SER A 140 -12.10 -3.91 -9.75
C SER A 140 -13.14 -4.05 -10.88
N ALA A 141 -13.11 -5.18 -11.60
CA ALA A 141 -14.08 -5.46 -12.68
C ALA A 141 -15.50 -5.65 -12.14
N TRP A 142 -15.65 -6.25 -10.96
CA TRP A 142 -16.96 -6.34 -10.28
C TRP A 142 -17.48 -4.95 -9.91
N CYS A 143 -16.65 -4.10 -9.32
CA CYS A 143 -17.02 -2.73 -8.99
C CYS A 143 -17.44 -1.94 -10.23
N GLU A 144 -16.72 -2.07 -11.34
CA GLU A 144 -17.05 -1.39 -12.59
C GLU A 144 -18.43 -1.79 -13.14
N GLN A 145 -18.73 -3.09 -13.11
CA GLN A 145 -19.87 -3.66 -13.84
C GLN A 145 -21.11 -3.87 -12.96
N LYS A 146 -20.92 -4.29 -11.71
CA LYS A 146 -22.03 -4.68 -10.83
C LYS A 146 -22.43 -3.58 -9.85
N LEU A 147 -21.47 -2.77 -9.40
CA LEU A 147 -21.76 -1.62 -8.53
C LEU A 147 -22.00 -0.32 -9.31
N SER A 148 -22.01 -0.38 -10.64
CA SER A 148 -22.26 0.77 -11.52
C SER A 148 -21.27 1.94 -11.32
N PHE A 149 -20.10 1.70 -10.74
CA PHE A 149 -19.08 2.74 -10.62
C PHE A 149 -18.39 3.04 -11.95
N GLY A 150 -18.48 2.11 -12.92
CA GLY A 150 -17.80 2.26 -14.19
C GLY A 150 -16.30 2.40 -14.05
N LYS A 151 -15.63 2.88 -15.08
CA LYS A 151 -14.16 3.05 -15.09
C LYS A 151 -13.63 4.08 -14.09
N GLN A 152 -14.50 4.93 -13.52
CA GLN A 152 -14.09 5.93 -12.56
C GLN A 152 -13.49 5.33 -11.27
N ILE A 153 -13.82 4.07 -10.93
CA ILE A 153 -13.25 3.34 -9.78
C ILE A 153 -11.71 3.31 -9.80
N LYS A 154 -11.08 3.49 -10.95
CA LYS A 154 -9.62 3.53 -11.13
C LYS A 154 -9.05 4.95 -11.18
N THR A 155 -9.88 5.97 -11.03
CA THR A 155 -9.42 7.36 -11.08
C THR A 155 -9.10 7.89 -9.68
N TYR A 156 -8.01 8.66 -9.58
CA TYR A 156 -7.59 9.28 -8.31
C TYR A 156 -8.71 10.14 -7.71
N GLN A 157 -9.40 10.95 -8.51
CA GLN A 157 -10.43 11.85 -8.01
C GLN A 157 -11.63 11.11 -7.42
N PHE A 158 -12.09 10.04 -8.09
CA PHE A 158 -13.17 9.20 -7.56
C PHE A 158 -12.75 8.55 -6.24
N LEU A 159 -11.60 7.86 -6.22
CA LEU A 159 -11.10 7.15 -5.04
C LEU A 159 -10.85 8.08 -3.86
N LYS A 160 -10.33 9.28 -4.10
CA LYS A 160 -10.12 10.30 -3.07
C LYS A 160 -11.43 10.76 -2.43
N ASN A 161 -12.49 10.90 -3.22
CA ASN A 161 -13.82 11.27 -2.71
C ASN A 161 -14.50 10.08 -2.02
N TYR A 162 -14.34 8.88 -2.58
CA TYR A 162 -14.89 7.64 -2.06
C TYR A 162 -14.29 7.32 -0.69
N TRP A 163 -12.96 7.28 -0.57
CA TRP A 163 -12.22 7.14 0.68
C TRP A 163 -12.02 8.52 1.33
N ASN A 164 -13.13 9.13 1.76
CA ASN A 164 -13.15 10.49 2.27
C ASN A 164 -12.54 10.66 3.67
N SER A 165 -12.31 9.56 4.39
CA SER A 165 -11.62 9.52 5.69
C SER A 165 -10.79 8.24 5.82
N ALA A 166 -9.80 8.28 6.70
CA ALA A 166 -9.02 7.09 7.06
C ALA A 166 -9.87 6.08 7.83
N ASP A 167 -10.82 6.53 8.65
CA ASP A 167 -11.73 5.63 9.37
C ASP A 167 -12.56 4.78 8.41
N ALA A 168 -13.07 5.36 7.31
CA ALA A 168 -13.78 4.59 6.29
C ALA A 168 -12.94 3.47 5.65
N ILE A 169 -11.61 3.65 5.59
CA ILE A 169 -10.69 2.61 5.11
C ILE A 169 -10.48 1.55 6.20
N VAL A 170 -10.28 1.98 7.46
CA VAL A 170 -10.07 1.07 8.60
C VAL A 170 -11.29 0.19 8.80
N ASP A 171 -12.50 0.77 8.78
CA ASP A 171 -13.77 0.03 8.92
C ASP A 171 -13.96 -1.05 7.82
N ALA A 172 -13.39 -0.83 6.63
CA ALA A 172 -13.41 -1.82 5.55
C ALA A 172 -12.34 -2.93 5.71
N ILE A 173 -11.36 -2.75 6.60
CA ILE A 173 -10.29 -3.73 6.87
C ILE A 173 -10.64 -4.62 8.06
N GLU A 174 -11.34 -4.11 9.05
CA GLU A 174 -11.77 -4.83 10.26
C GLU A 174 -12.97 -5.76 10.01
#